data_594762acb80a18d34931f28fb16ebdff
#
_entry.id   594762acb80a18d34931f28fb16ebdff
#
_cell.length_a   1.000
_cell.length_b   1.000
_cell.length_c   1.000
_cell.angle_alpha   90.00
_cell.angle_beta   90.00
_cell.angle_gamma   90.00
#
_symmetry.space_group_name_H-M   'P 1'
#
loop_
_entity.id
_entity.type
_entity.pdbx_description
1 polymer ?
#
loop_
_entity_poly.entity_id
_entity_poly.type
_entity_poly.pdbx_seq_one_letter_code
_entity_poly.pdbx_strand_id
1 'polypeptide(L)'
;GYNEFHGEVRAALRACDGMLMVLSSTSGVETDTVRAWDYAVELQMPRMAFINKMDVDGADFFGTIERMRELFGKGIMPLQIPIGEGANFEGVVDVAKMTAFTYKDGQPTEIAVPAHLIEKAQEIREMTVEAAAEGSDELLEKYLEGEELSLEEIRQGLREGMISGRVCPIMCGSATSRIGLDQVLDRMIRYMPDAAKKVMTAESADTGEPVV
;
A
#
# COMPACT_ATOMS: atom_id res chain seq x y z
N GLY A 1 -2.77 -12.02 -13.00
CA GLY A 1 -3.53 -13.03 -13.72
C GLY A 1 -2.88 -13.44 -15.03
N TYR A 2 -3.26 -14.56 -15.59
CA TYR A 2 -2.77 -14.97 -16.90
C TYR A 2 -3.41 -14.14 -18.01
N ASN A 3 -2.68 -13.87 -19.08
CA ASN A 3 -3.11 -13.10 -20.25
C ASN A 3 -4.49 -13.51 -20.81
N GLU A 4 -4.84 -14.77 -20.69
CA GLU A 4 -6.09 -15.35 -21.20
C GLU A 4 -7.32 -14.89 -20.40
N PHE A 5 -7.16 -14.38 -19.16
CA PHE A 5 -8.23 -14.02 -18.25
C PHE A 5 -8.35 -12.49 -18.01
N HIS A 6 -7.87 -11.68 -18.93
CA HIS A 6 -7.96 -10.21 -18.77
C HIS A 6 -9.39 -9.68 -18.68
N GLY A 7 -10.33 -10.32 -19.40
CA GLY A 7 -11.74 -9.97 -19.33
C GLY A 7 -12.32 -10.14 -17.93
N GLU A 8 -12.02 -11.27 -17.30
CA GLU A 8 -12.46 -11.59 -15.94
C GLU A 8 -11.80 -10.66 -14.91
N VAL A 9 -10.50 -10.38 -15.05
CA VAL A 9 -9.79 -9.44 -14.16
C VAL A 9 -10.43 -8.06 -14.23
N ARG A 10 -10.73 -7.55 -15.43
CA ARG A 10 -11.35 -6.25 -15.63
C ARG A 10 -12.79 -6.21 -15.08
N ALA A 11 -13.56 -7.27 -15.27
CA ALA A 11 -14.91 -7.40 -14.72
C ALA A 11 -14.90 -7.45 -13.19
N ALA A 12 -13.97 -8.21 -12.61
CA ALA A 12 -13.80 -8.30 -11.16
C ALA A 12 -13.38 -6.94 -10.55
N LEU A 13 -12.45 -6.22 -11.16
CA LEU A 13 -12.04 -4.89 -10.71
C LEU A 13 -13.22 -3.89 -10.71
N ARG A 14 -14.10 -3.95 -11.69
CA ARG A 14 -15.31 -3.10 -11.73
C ARG A 14 -16.30 -3.39 -10.60
N ALA A 15 -16.28 -4.60 -10.07
CA ALA A 15 -17.15 -5.02 -8.96
C ALA A 15 -16.54 -4.74 -7.58
N CYS A 16 -15.26 -4.31 -7.52
CA CYS A 16 -14.53 -4.06 -6.28
C CYS A 16 -14.43 -2.56 -5.99
N ASP A 17 -14.22 -2.22 -4.70
CA ASP A 17 -14.08 -0.84 -4.24
C ASP A 17 -12.62 -0.44 -3.99
N GLY A 18 -11.71 -1.38 -4.04
CA GLY A 18 -10.27 -1.18 -3.91
C GLY A 18 -9.48 -2.41 -4.33
N MET A 19 -8.20 -2.23 -4.60
CA MET A 19 -7.29 -3.27 -5.05
C MET A 19 -6.11 -3.44 -4.10
N LEU A 20 -5.86 -4.67 -3.66
CA LEU A 20 -4.58 -5.06 -3.08
C LEU A 20 -3.77 -5.80 -4.15
N MET A 21 -2.71 -5.17 -4.63
CA MET A 21 -1.77 -5.77 -5.57
C MET A 21 -0.70 -6.56 -4.82
N VAL A 22 -0.58 -7.84 -5.11
CA VAL A 22 0.42 -8.72 -4.50
C VAL A 22 1.54 -8.97 -5.50
N LEU A 23 2.76 -8.51 -5.15
CA LEU A 23 3.96 -8.71 -5.96
C LEU A 23 4.88 -9.73 -5.28
N SER A 24 5.67 -10.46 -6.07
CA SER A 24 6.76 -11.28 -5.54
C SER A 24 8.00 -10.40 -5.38
N SER A 25 8.65 -10.45 -4.21
CA SER A 25 9.92 -9.73 -3.97
C SER A 25 11.07 -10.18 -4.89
N THR A 26 10.96 -11.38 -5.47
CA THR A 26 11.98 -11.94 -6.38
C THR A 26 11.72 -11.64 -7.85
N SER A 27 10.45 -11.49 -8.25
CA SER A 27 10.07 -11.18 -9.64
C SER A 27 9.81 -9.68 -9.84
N GLY A 28 9.47 -8.96 -8.78
CA GLY A 28 9.16 -7.54 -8.85
C GLY A 28 7.91 -7.24 -9.70
N VAL A 29 8.01 -6.21 -10.54
CA VAL A 29 6.93 -5.76 -11.41
C VAL A 29 6.97 -6.52 -12.74
N GLU A 30 5.94 -7.31 -13.00
CA GLU A 30 5.74 -8.09 -14.22
C GLU A 30 4.74 -7.39 -15.16
N THR A 31 4.64 -7.86 -16.41
CA THR A 31 3.74 -7.28 -17.43
C THR A 31 2.28 -7.23 -16.96
N ASP A 32 1.81 -8.29 -16.30
CA ASP A 32 0.44 -8.36 -15.80
C ASP A 32 0.21 -7.43 -14.60
N THR A 33 1.27 -7.11 -13.84
CA THR A 33 1.24 -6.07 -12.79
C THR A 33 0.94 -4.70 -13.41
N VAL A 34 1.64 -4.36 -14.51
CA VAL A 34 1.43 -3.07 -15.21
C VAL A 34 0.00 -2.97 -15.73
N ARG A 35 -0.51 -4.02 -16.37
CA ARG A 35 -1.88 -4.03 -16.89
C ARG A 35 -2.93 -3.90 -15.80
N ALA A 36 -2.77 -4.61 -14.67
CA ALA A 36 -3.69 -4.51 -13.54
C ALA A 36 -3.65 -3.09 -12.94
N TRP A 37 -2.47 -2.47 -12.89
CA TRP A 37 -2.31 -1.10 -12.47
C TRP A 37 -3.05 -0.13 -13.40
N ASP A 38 -2.88 -0.26 -14.71
CA ASP A 38 -3.54 0.59 -15.71
C ASP A 38 -5.06 0.50 -15.62
N TYR A 39 -5.61 -0.70 -15.42
CA TYR A 39 -7.03 -0.88 -15.17
C TYR A 39 -7.52 -0.20 -13.89
N ALA A 40 -6.74 -0.28 -12.82
CA ALA A 40 -7.08 0.39 -11.57
C ALA A 40 -7.02 1.93 -11.71
N VAL A 41 -6.09 2.46 -12.51
CA VAL A 41 -6.02 3.89 -12.84
C VAL A 41 -7.23 4.31 -13.68
N GLU A 42 -7.57 3.56 -14.74
CA GLU A 42 -8.75 3.81 -15.58
C GLU A 42 -10.04 3.88 -14.76
N LEU A 43 -10.16 3.01 -13.76
CA LEU A 43 -11.31 2.93 -12.86
C LEU A 43 -11.24 3.89 -11.65
N GLN A 44 -10.18 4.70 -11.55
CA GLN A 44 -9.91 5.56 -10.38
C GLN A 44 -9.97 4.80 -9.05
N MET A 45 -9.53 3.54 -9.08
CA MET A 45 -9.64 2.62 -7.95
C MET A 45 -8.56 2.88 -6.90
N PRO A 46 -8.93 3.03 -5.62
CA PRO A 46 -8.01 3.01 -4.51
C PRO A 46 -7.18 1.72 -4.50
N ARG A 47 -5.87 1.83 -4.29
CA ARG A 47 -4.97 0.69 -4.42
C ARG A 47 -3.87 0.71 -3.39
N MET A 48 -3.52 -0.47 -2.92
CA MET A 48 -2.39 -0.77 -2.04
C MET A 48 -1.58 -1.88 -2.68
N ALA A 49 -0.33 -2.04 -2.27
CA ALA A 49 0.47 -3.17 -2.69
C ALA A 49 1.12 -3.90 -1.50
N PHE A 50 1.33 -5.20 -1.69
CA PHE A 50 2.01 -6.07 -0.76
C PHE A 50 3.12 -6.82 -1.47
N ILE A 51 4.37 -6.54 -1.09
CA ILE A 51 5.55 -7.25 -1.59
C ILE A 51 5.72 -8.51 -0.74
N ASN A 52 5.32 -9.63 -1.35
CA ASN A 52 5.29 -10.95 -0.73
C ASN A 52 6.58 -11.74 -0.98
N LYS A 53 6.76 -12.83 -0.27
CA LYS A 53 7.90 -13.73 -0.38
C LYS A 53 9.22 -13.11 0.06
N MET A 54 9.19 -12.24 1.07
CA MET A 54 10.40 -11.64 1.63
C MET A 54 11.36 -12.66 2.26
N ASP A 55 10.85 -13.85 2.57
CA ASP A 55 11.59 -15.00 3.15
C ASP A 55 12.25 -15.91 2.09
N VAL A 56 12.16 -15.57 0.81
CA VAL A 56 12.76 -16.35 -0.29
C VAL A 56 14.12 -15.75 -0.66
N ASP A 57 15.07 -16.61 -1.01
CA ASP A 57 16.39 -16.19 -1.49
C ASP A 57 16.27 -15.33 -2.76
N GLY A 58 17.02 -14.23 -2.80
CA GLY A 58 16.91 -13.23 -3.86
C GLY A 58 15.73 -12.25 -3.71
N ALA A 59 15.10 -12.18 -2.53
CA ALA A 59 14.13 -11.13 -2.23
C ALA A 59 14.78 -9.75 -2.33
N ASP A 60 14.13 -8.81 -3.02
CA ASP A 60 14.60 -7.43 -3.18
C ASP A 60 13.42 -6.47 -3.01
N PHE A 61 13.25 -5.96 -1.80
CA PHE A 61 12.20 -5.01 -1.48
C PHE A 61 12.45 -3.65 -2.11
N PHE A 62 13.64 -3.10 -1.93
CA PHE A 62 13.92 -1.73 -2.36
C PHE A 62 14.01 -1.62 -3.89
N GLY A 63 14.62 -2.58 -4.57
CA GLY A 63 14.63 -2.62 -6.04
C GLY A 63 13.23 -2.77 -6.62
N THR A 64 12.34 -3.53 -5.95
CA THR A 64 10.91 -3.60 -6.34
C THR A 64 10.22 -2.24 -6.19
N ILE A 65 10.46 -1.51 -5.09
CA ILE A 65 9.92 -0.15 -4.87
C ILE A 65 10.42 0.83 -5.93
N GLU A 66 11.73 0.82 -6.23
CA GLU A 66 12.31 1.69 -7.26
C GLU A 66 11.69 1.40 -8.62
N ARG A 67 11.56 0.13 -8.98
CA ARG A 67 10.91 -0.27 -10.23
C ARG A 67 9.44 0.15 -10.30
N MET A 68 8.70 0.06 -9.19
CA MET A 68 7.33 0.57 -9.11
C MET A 68 7.30 2.09 -9.29
N ARG A 69 8.21 2.83 -8.69
CA ARG A 69 8.30 4.30 -8.85
C ARG A 69 8.62 4.73 -10.27
N GLU A 70 9.50 4.02 -10.95
CA GLU A 70 9.80 4.28 -12.37
C GLU A 70 8.57 4.12 -13.27
N LEU A 71 7.76 3.10 -13.02
CA LEU A 71 6.62 2.74 -13.87
C LEU A 71 5.32 3.46 -13.48
N PHE A 72 5.11 3.67 -12.19
CA PHE A 72 3.82 4.13 -11.65
C PHE A 72 3.89 5.51 -10.97
N GLY A 73 5.09 6.08 -10.87
CA GLY A 73 5.30 7.42 -10.37
C GLY A 73 5.58 7.52 -8.86
N LYS A 74 5.69 8.76 -8.40
CA LYS A 74 6.15 9.09 -7.04
C LYS A 74 5.18 8.70 -5.92
N GLY A 75 3.93 8.43 -6.23
CA GLY A 75 2.91 8.04 -5.25
C GLY A 75 3.13 6.66 -4.60
N ILE A 76 4.17 5.91 -5.01
CA ILE A 76 4.55 4.62 -4.41
C ILE A 76 5.20 4.89 -3.05
N MET A 77 4.46 4.61 -1.96
CA MET A 77 4.84 4.99 -0.60
C MET A 77 5.01 3.76 0.29
N PRO A 78 6.24 3.37 0.64
CA PRO A 78 6.47 2.31 1.61
C PRO A 78 5.99 2.74 3.00
N LEU A 79 5.04 2.03 3.58
CA LEU A 79 4.61 2.21 4.97
C LEU A 79 5.33 1.24 5.91
N GLN A 80 6.04 0.28 5.34
CA GLN A 80 6.86 -0.68 6.07
C GLN A 80 8.18 -0.89 5.35
N ILE A 81 9.22 -1.24 6.11
CA ILE A 81 10.47 -1.77 5.58
C ILE A 81 10.78 -3.11 6.24
N PRO A 82 11.40 -4.05 5.51
CA PRO A 82 11.70 -5.37 6.05
C PRO A 82 12.83 -5.33 7.10
N ILE A 83 12.77 -6.24 8.05
CA ILE A 83 13.87 -6.58 8.94
C ILE A 83 14.49 -7.87 8.41
N GLY A 84 15.61 -7.73 7.71
CA GLY A 84 16.24 -8.82 6.97
C GLY A 84 15.53 -9.18 5.66
N GLU A 85 16.13 -10.07 4.89
CA GLU A 85 15.63 -10.59 3.61
C GLU A 85 16.03 -12.06 3.45
N GLY A 86 15.31 -12.82 2.65
CA GLY A 86 15.55 -14.24 2.45
C GLY A 86 15.46 -15.01 3.74
N ALA A 87 16.42 -15.89 4.00
CA ALA A 87 16.47 -16.70 5.22
C ALA A 87 16.59 -15.88 6.53
N ASN A 88 16.97 -14.61 6.44
CA ASN A 88 17.11 -13.70 7.57
C ASN A 88 15.88 -12.78 7.75
N PHE A 89 14.83 -12.96 6.97
CA PHE A 89 13.62 -12.16 7.09
C PHE A 89 12.85 -12.54 8.37
N GLU A 90 12.82 -11.66 9.34
CA GLU A 90 12.23 -11.92 10.65
C GLU A 90 11.09 -10.97 11.04
N GLY A 91 10.89 -9.89 10.28
CA GLY A 91 9.88 -8.91 10.66
C GLY A 91 9.78 -7.69 9.76
N VAL A 92 9.06 -6.69 10.25
CA VAL A 92 8.83 -5.42 9.54
C VAL A 92 8.90 -4.23 10.49
N VAL A 93 9.34 -3.09 9.99
CA VAL A 93 9.29 -1.79 10.67
C VAL A 93 8.09 -1.01 10.14
N ASP A 94 7.21 -0.52 11.02
CA ASP A 94 6.17 0.46 10.72
C ASP A 94 6.81 1.86 10.74
N VAL A 95 6.98 2.47 9.58
CA VAL A 95 7.67 3.75 9.47
C VAL A 95 6.85 4.93 10.01
N ALA A 96 5.52 4.85 9.96
CA ALA A 96 4.67 5.91 10.51
C ALA A 96 4.72 5.95 12.04
N LYS A 97 4.74 4.79 12.69
CA LYS A 97 4.85 4.65 14.15
C LYS A 97 6.27 4.69 14.67
N MET A 98 7.27 4.42 13.83
CA MET A 98 8.66 4.15 14.26
C MET A 98 8.74 3.02 15.28
N THR A 99 8.02 1.94 15.02
CA THR A 99 8.05 0.69 15.80
C THR A 99 8.33 -0.48 14.87
N ALA A 100 8.85 -1.58 15.41
CA ALA A 100 9.15 -2.77 14.64
C ALA A 100 8.41 -3.99 15.22
N PHE A 101 8.16 -4.98 14.37
CA PHE A 101 7.50 -6.22 14.73
C PHE A 101 8.34 -7.38 14.21
N THR A 102 8.77 -8.24 15.10
CA THR A 102 9.33 -9.56 14.76
C THR A 102 8.27 -10.63 14.98
N TYR A 103 8.43 -11.77 14.29
CA TYR A 103 7.42 -12.83 14.28
C TYR A 103 8.00 -14.17 14.71
N LYS A 104 7.27 -14.86 15.55
CA LYS A 104 7.53 -16.26 15.89
C LYS A 104 6.25 -17.06 15.68
N ASP A 105 6.29 -18.07 14.83
CA ASP A 105 5.13 -18.90 14.46
C ASP A 105 3.91 -18.07 13.97
N GLY A 106 4.18 -16.94 13.29
CA GLY A 106 3.18 -16.01 12.81
C GLY A 106 2.57 -15.09 13.87
N GLN A 107 3.13 -15.09 15.10
CA GLN A 107 2.70 -14.19 16.18
C GLN A 107 3.63 -12.97 16.24
N PRO A 108 3.11 -11.74 16.17
CA PRO A 108 3.92 -10.53 16.23
C PRO A 108 4.39 -10.25 17.66
N THR A 109 5.59 -9.74 17.77
CA THR A 109 6.14 -9.14 19.00
C THR A 109 6.66 -7.75 18.63
N GLU A 110 6.13 -6.73 19.31
CA GLU A 110 6.57 -5.35 19.11
C GLU A 110 7.95 -5.15 19.76
N ILE A 111 8.85 -4.53 19.02
CA ILE A 111 10.22 -4.20 19.44
C ILE A 111 10.57 -2.77 19.02
N ALA A 112 11.64 -2.22 19.55
CA ALA A 112 12.24 -0.99 19.04
C ALA A 112 12.79 -1.22 17.62
N VAL A 113 12.83 -0.15 16.81
CA VAL A 113 13.45 -0.21 15.48
C VAL A 113 14.92 -0.63 15.62
N PRO A 114 15.37 -1.66 14.90
CA PRO A 114 16.78 -2.07 14.92
C PRO A 114 17.73 -0.91 14.54
N ALA A 115 18.83 -0.77 15.27
CA ALA A 115 19.72 0.39 15.14
C ALA A 115 20.18 0.66 13.69
N HIS A 116 20.44 -0.40 12.92
CA HIS A 116 20.88 -0.30 11.52
C HIS A 116 19.77 0.13 10.55
N LEU A 117 18.49 0.15 10.97
CA LEU A 117 17.35 0.57 10.15
C LEU A 117 16.79 1.94 10.54
N ILE A 118 17.25 2.54 11.64
CA ILE A 118 16.69 3.81 12.15
C ILE A 118 16.81 4.92 11.11
N GLU A 119 17.98 5.12 10.52
CA GLU A 119 18.21 6.17 9.53
C GLU A 119 17.30 5.98 8.30
N LYS A 120 17.23 4.75 7.78
CA LYS A 120 16.37 4.44 6.64
C LYS A 120 14.87 4.58 6.96
N ALA A 121 14.47 4.17 8.16
CA ALA A 121 13.10 4.33 8.61
C ALA A 121 12.71 5.82 8.77
N GLN A 122 13.62 6.65 9.26
CA GLN A 122 13.41 8.09 9.38
C GLN A 122 13.28 8.76 8.01
N GLU A 123 14.18 8.46 7.06
CA GLU A 123 14.12 8.95 5.68
C GLU A 123 12.74 8.66 5.06
N ILE A 124 12.29 7.42 5.16
CA ILE A 124 11.00 7.00 4.59
C ILE A 124 9.82 7.62 5.36
N ARG A 125 9.95 7.78 6.69
CA ARG A 125 8.94 8.47 7.49
C ARG A 125 8.75 9.92 7.06
N GLU A 126 9.82 10.67 6.80
CA GLU A 126 9.75 12.04 6.30
C GLU A 126 8.97 12.11 4.99
N MET A 127 9.29 11.25 4.02
CA MET A 127 8.53 11.13 2.77
C MET A 127 7.06 10.75 3.01
N THR A 128 6.80 9.90 4.00
CA THR A 128 5.43 9.47 4.36
C THR A 128 4.63 10.62 4.95
N VAL A 129 5.24 11.45 5.80
CA VAL A 129 4.61 12.64 6.40
C VAL A 129 4.31 13.68 5.32
N GLU A 130 5.25 13.94 4.41
CA GLU A 130 5.06 14.84 3.26
C GLU A 130 3.88 14.37 2.38
N ALA A 131 3.86 13.09 2.01
CA ALA A 131 2.76 12.52 1.21
C ALA A 131 1.40 12.55 1.95
N ALA A 132 1.40 12.44 3.27
CA ALA A 132 0.20 12.57 4.09
C ALA A 132 -0.28 14.03 4.15
N ALA A 133 0.64 14.99 4.28
CA ALA A 133 0.31 16.40 4.28
C ALA A 133 -0.39 16.81 3.00
N GLU A 134 0.04 16.30 1.85
CA GLU A 134 -0.63 16.52 0.56
C GLU A 134 -2.04 15.91 0.48
N GLY A 135 -2.47 15.15 1.50
CA GLY A 135 -3.78 14.53 1.58
C GLY A 135 -4.93 15.53 1.63
N SER A 136 -4.78 16.63 2.38
CA SER A 136 -5.78 17.70 2.48
C SER A 136 -5.11 19.07 2.62
N ASP A 137 -5.83 20.12 2.26
CA ASP A 137 -5.33 21.50 2.36
C ASP A 137 -4.99 21.88 3.82
N GLU A 138 -5.78 21.43 4.79
CA GLU A 138 -5.55 21.66 6.21
C GLU A 138 -4.23 21.02 6.72
N LEU A 139 -3.97 19.78 6.33
CA LEU A 139 -2.73 19.09 6.70
C LEU A 139 -1.51 19.69 6.01
N LEU A 140 -1.69 20.15 4.76
CA LEU A 140 -0.63 20.80 4.01
C LEU A 140 -0.25 22.15 4.63
N GLU A 141 -1.24 22.98 5.03
CA GLU A 141 -1.01 24.26 5.70
C GLU A 141 -0.24 24.04 7.01
N LYS A 142 -0.71 23.10 7.84
CA LYS A 142 -0.06 22.73 9.11
C LYS A 142 1.40 22.29 8.91
N TYR A 143 1.66 21.46 7.89
CA TYR A 143 3.00 20.99 7.57
C TYR A 143 3.92 22.13 7.10
N LEU A 144 3.41 23.06 6.26
CA LEU A 144 4.16 24.21 5.76
C LEU A 144 4.47 25.24 6.86
N GLU A 145 3.64 25.33 7.90
CA GLU A 145 3.89 26.14 9.09
C GLU A 145 4.94 25.51 10.03
N GLY A 146 5.40 24.31 9.73
CA GLY A 146 6.42 23.59 10.49
C GLY A 146 5.86 22.86 11.72
N GLU A 147 4.55 22.65 11.79
CA GLU A 147 3.94 21.87 12.85
C GLU A 147 4.08 20.35 12.58
N GLU A 148 4.27 19.58 13.65
CA GLU A 148 4.31 18.12 13.53
C GLU A 148 2.90 17.54 13.34
N LEU A 149 2.75 16.66 12.34
CA LEU A 149 1.54 15.90 12.17
C LEU A 149 1.49 14.73 13.16
N SER A 150 0.38 14.60 13.86
CA SER A 150 0.10 13.44 14.71
C SER A 150 -0.04 12.16 13.87
N LEU A 151 0.09 10.99 14.51
CA LEU A 151 -0.07 9.71 13.82
C LEU A 151 -1.45 9.54 13.17
N GLU A 152 -2.50 10.09 13.78
CA GLU A 152 -3.86 10.02 13.21
C GLU A 152 -4.00 10.95 11.98
N GLU A 153 -3.40 12.13 12.01
CA GLU A 153 -3.36 13.04 10.86
C GLU A 153 -2.58 12.43 9.69
N ILE A 154 -1.43 11.80 9.97
CA ILE A 154 -0.66 11.06 8.95
C ILE A 154 -1.53 9.95 8.33
N ARG A 155 -2.24 9.18 9.13
CA ARG A 155 -3.14 8.12 8.66
C ARG A 155 -4.29 8.65 7.83
N GLN A 156 -4.91 9.75 8.25
CA GLN A 156 -5.98 10.41 7.51
C GLN A 156 -5.47 10.90 6.16
N GLY A 157 -4.37 11.64 6.11
CA GLY A 157 -3.80 12.16 4.87
C GLY A 157 -3.40 11.05 3.90
N LEU A 158 -2.77 9.98 4.37
CA LEU A 158 -2.47 8.80 3.55
C LEU A 158 -3.73 8.13 3.00
N ARG A 159 -4.81 8.04 3.81
CA ARG A 159 -6.08 7.48 3.36
C ARG A 159 -6.72 8.32 2.26
N GLU A 160 -6.75 9.63 2.42
CA GLU A 160 -7.26 10.58 1.43
C GLU A 160 -6.42 10.55 0.14
N GLY A 161 -5.10 10.50 0.29
CA GLY A 161 -4.16 10.32 -0.82
C GLY A 161 -4.36 9.00 -1.57
N MET A 162 -4.66 7.91 -0.87
CA MET A 162 -4.95 6.62 -1.49
C MET A 162 -6.31 6.62 -2.20
N ILE A 163 -7.36 7.16 -1.59
CA ILE A 163 -8.71 7.24 -2.19
C ILE A 163 -8.67 8.10 -3.46
N SER A 164 -7.92 9.21 -3.45
CA SER A 164 -7.73 10.05 -4.64
C SER A 164 -6.78 9.46 -5.68
N GLY A 165 -6.14 8.33 -5.39
CA GLY A 165 -5.19 7.65 -6.27
C GLY A 165 -3.80 8.29 -6.33
N ARG A 166 -3.51 9.32 -5.53
CA ARG A 166 -2.19 9.99 -5.44
C ARG A 166 -1.16 9.13 -4.73
N VAL A 167 -1.56 8.40 -3.70
CA VAL A 167 -0.69 7.55 -2.88
C VAL A 167 -1.09 6.09 -3.07
N CYS A 168 -0.10 5.23 -3.23
CA CYS A 168 -0.24 3.78 -3.16
C CYS A 168 0.61 3.27 -1.99
N PRO A 169 0.00 2.94 -0.85
CA PRO A 169 0.70 2.37 0.29
C PRO A 169 1.29 1.00 -0.04
N ILE A 170 2.56 0.81 0.32
CA ILE A 170 3.28 -0.46 0.10
C ILE A 170 3.61 -1.09 1.44
N MET A 171 3.29 -2.37 1.58
CA MET A 171 3.69 -3.21 2.69
C MET A 171 4.54 -4.39 2.21
N CYS A 172 5.19 -5.06 3.14
CA CYS A 172 6.00 -6.24 2.84
C CYS A 172 5.76 -7.37 3.85
N GLY A 173 6.10 -8.58 3.43
CA GLY A 173 5.96 -9.74 4.29
C GLY A 173 6.13 -11.07 3.57
N SER A 174 5.73 -12.13 4.26
CA SER A 174 5.64 -13.48 3.70
C SER A 174 4.33 -14.15 4.11
N ALA A 175 3.55 -14.53 3.10
CA ALA A 175 2.31 -15.27 3.33
C ALA A 175 2.58 -16.67 3.88
N THR A 176 3.68 -17.31 3.47
CA THR A 176 4.04 -18.67 3.90
C THR A 176 4.49 -18.68 5.35
N SER A 177 5.37 -17.78 5.74
CA SER A 177 5.86 -17.65 7.13
C SER A 177 4.90 -16.88 8.03
N ARG A 178 3.84 -16.30 7.45
CA ARG A 178 2.84 -15.46 8.13
C ARG A 178 3.44 -14.21 8.81
N ILE A 179 4.50 -13.66 8.23
CA ILE A 179 5.15 -12.43 8.70
C ILE A 179 4.51 -11.23 8.00
N GLY A 180 4.04 -10.25 8.77
CA GLY A 180 3.47 -8.99 8.27
C GLY A 180 2.01 -9.06 7.79
N LEU A 181 1.35 -10.24 7.79
CA LEU A 181 -0.02 -10.37 7.29
C LEU A 181 -1.05 -9.66 8.17
N ASP A 182 -0.89 -9.71 9.48
CA ASP A 182 -1.71 -8.97 10.45
C ASP A 182 -1.66 -7.48 10.16
N GLN A 183 -0.47 -6.96 9.86
CA GLN A 183 -0.26 -5.56 9.51
C GLN A 183 -0.95 -5.18 8.19
N VAL A 184 -0.89 -6.05 7.18
CA VAL A 184 -1.60 -5.83 5.90
C VAL A 184 -3.10 -5.75 6.11
N LEU A 185 -3.69 -6.69 6.86
CA LEU A 185 -5.11 -6.70 7.16
C LEU A 185 -5.54 -5.45 7.94
N ASP A 186 -4.76 -5.03 8.93
CA ASP A 186 -5.00 -3.81 9.69
C ASP A 186 -4.96 -2.56 8.79
N ARG A 187 -4.03 -2.49 7.84
CA ARG A 187 -3.96 -1.41 6.86
C ARG A 187 -5.12 -1.43 5.87
N MET A 188 -5.57 -2.61 5.44
CA MET A 188 -6.75 -2.72 4.59
C MET A 188 -7.99 -2.16 5.29
N ILE A 189 -8.21 -2.52 6.55
CA ILE A 189 -9.33 -2.00 7.36
C ILE A 189 -9.26 -0.48 7.51
N ARG A 190 -8.07 0.09 7.69
CA ARG A 190 -7.87 1.52 7.93
C ARG A 190 -7.95 2.38 6.68
N TYR A 191 -7.38 1.91 5.58
CA TYR A 191 -7.18 2.74 4.39
C TYR A 191 -8.18 2.45 3.27
N MET A 192 -8.61 1.18 3.08
CA MET A 192 -9.57 0.85 2.01
C MET A 192 -10.91 1.57 2.21
N PRO A 193 -11.58 1.96 1.12
CA PRO A 193 -12.89 2.57 1.22
C PRO A 193 -13.90 1.59 1.82
N ASP A 194 -14.85 2.15 2.55
CA ASP A 194 -16.00 1.41 3.06
C ASP A 194 -17.02 1.26 1.93
N ALA A 195 -17.35 0.01 1.60
CA ALA A 195 -18.33 -0.31 0.56
C ALA A 195 -19.70 0.36 0.79
N ALA A 196 -20.09 0.56 2.06
CA ALA A 196 -21.35 1.22 2.41
C ALA A 196 -21.37 2.72 2.07
N LYS A 197 -20.20 3.33 1.82
CA LYS A 197 -20.08 4.76 1.48
C LYS A 197 -19.98 5.02 -0.02
N LYS A 198 -19.89 3.97 -0.82
CA LYS A 198 -19.83 4.11 -2.28
C LYS A 198 -21.21 4.39 -2.84
N VAL A 199 -21.36 5.55 -3.46
CA VAL A 199 -22.54 5.86 -4.26
C VAL A 199 -22.38 5.23 -5.63
N MET A 200 -23.19 4.23 -5.93
CA MET A 200 -23.24 3.63 -7.27
C MET A 200 -24.33 4.31 -8.09
N THR A 201 -23.93 4.89 -9.21
CA THR A 201 -24.89 5.39 -10.21
C THR A 201 -25.06 4.33 -11.29
N ALA A 202 -26.30 4.00 -11.60
CA ALA A 202 -26.68 3.15 -12.73
C ALA A 202 -27.60 3.93 -13.65
N GLU A 203 -27.70 3.52 -14.90
CA GLU A 203 -28.72 4.06 -15.81
C GLU A 203 -29.89 3.07 -15.87
N SER A 204 -31.11 3.60 -15.81
CA SER A 204 -32.30 2.80 -16.03
C SER A 204 -32.30 2.25 -17.46
N ALA A 205 -32.46 0.95 -17.63
CA ALA A 205 -32.53 0.32 -18.94
C ALA A 205 -33.73 0.81 -19.79
N ASP A 206 -34.79 1.27 -19.13
CA ASP A 206 -36.03 1.70 -19.81
C ASP A 206 -36.01 3.19 -20.14
N THR A 207 -35.44 4.04 -19.31
CA THR A 207 -35.50 5.49 -19.47
C THR A 207 -34.15 6.13 -19.80
N GLY A 208 -33.03 5.45 -19.58
CA GLY A 208 -31.70 6.04 -19.72
C GLY A 208 -31.36 7.08 -18.64
N GLU A 209 -32.24 7.24 -17.63
CA GLU A 209 -32.02 8.21 -16.55
C GLU A 209 -31.11 7.61 -15.46
N PRO A 210 -30.24 8.43 -14.83
CA PRO A 210 -29.41 7.95 -13.72
C PRO A 210 -30.28 7.54 -12.53
N VAL A 211 -29.96 6.36 -11.97
CA VAL A 211 -30.58 5.81 -10.76
C VAL A 211 -29.48 5.66 -9.71
N VAL A 212 -29.73 6.07 -8.47
CA VAL A 212 -28.83 5.98 -7.32
C VAL A 212 -29.30 4.86 -6.39
#